data_49f6d8dcf2fc9a7d95c9785be5b8c711
#
_entry.id   49f6d8dcf2fc9a7d95c9785be5b8c711
#
_cell.length_a   1.000
_cell.length_b   1.000
_cell.length_c   1.000
_cell.angle_alpha   90.00
_cell.angle_beta   90.00
_cell.angle_gamma   90.00
#
_symmetry.space_group_name_H-M   'P 1'
#
loop_
_entity.id
_entity.type
_entity.pdbx_description
1 polymer ?
#
loop_
_entity_poly.entity_id
_entity_poly.type
_entity_poly.pdbx_seq_one_letter_code
_entity_poly.pdbx_strand_id
1 'polypeptide(L)'
;INAKGLRLITLIVMPFSWVYILVKYFEVLFQADNRIGLLVKTRLFPKIFFLALVLLLFFFYQDYNDKKLILIFYCFIVSQIIVFIYIIFKIKLSFNNLKLRLKEIWDYNKSFGFHVYIGSVFAVGFAQLTGILISYFGIDNSGVGFYALALTIAAPLSFIPNTIATTHYKDFSKLNSVPKKVLFLNLGITIITLFLSWILISPFIKYFYDIEFESVIN
;
A
#
# COMPACT_ATOMS: atom_id res chain seq x y z
N ILE A 1 -6.28 0.86 -22.35
CA ILE A 1 -5.36 2.04 -22.38
C ILE A 1 -4.39 1.79 -23.52
N ASN A 2 -4.27 2.76 -24.42
CA ASN A 2 -3.31 2.72 -25.53
C ASN A 2 -1.87 2.73 -24.93
N ALA A 3 -0.94 1.97 -25.51
CA ALA A 3 0.46 1.88 -25.06
C ALA A 3 1.14 3.28 -24.94
N LYS A 4 0.72 4.22 -25.75
CA LYS A 4 1.16 5.64 -25.65
C LYS A 4 0.69 6.32 -24.35
N GLY A 5 -0.54 6.07 -23.91
CA GLY A 5 -1.07 6.60 -22.65
C GLY A 5 -0.37 6.02 -21.42
N LEU A 6 -0.09 4.72 -21.42
CA LEU A 6 0.65 4.06 -20.34
C LEU A 6 2.07 4.63 -20.21
N ARG A 7 2.78 4.81 -21.32
CA ARG A 7 4.12 5.41 -21.35
C ARG A 7 4.11 6.82 -20.77
N LEU A 8 3.12 7.63 -21.12
CA LEU A 8 2.99 9.02 -20.65
C LEU A 8 2.74 9.05 -19.13
N ILE A 9 1.85 8.19 -18.61
CA ILE A 9 1.59 8.06 -17.18
C ILE A 9 2.87 7.67 -16.44
N THR A 10 3.60 6.67 -16.92
CA THR A 10 4.85 6.22 -16.31
C THR A 10 5.89 7.34 -16.25
N LEU A 11 6.06 8.10 -17.35
CA LEU A 11 6.98 9.23 -17.40
C LEU A 11 6.59 10.37 -16.43
N ILE A 12 5.30 10.58 -16.19
CA ILE A 12 4.81 11.58 -15.23
C ILE A 12 5.00 11.11 -13.79
N VAL A 13 4.67 9.86 -13.49
CA VAL A 13 4.69 9.32 -12.12
C VAL A 13 6.12 9.05 -11.63
N MET A 14 7.00 8.58 -12.49
CA MET A 14 8.36 8.18 -12.15
C MET A 14 9.17 9.28 -11.41
N PRO A 15 9.18 10.55 -11.85
CA PRO A 15 9.89 11.62 -11.15
C PRO A 15 9.39 11.88 -9.72
N PHE A 16 8.14 11.53 -9.43
CA PHE A 16 7.53 11.76 -8.10
C PHE A 16 7.54 10.51 -7.19
N SER A 17 8.03 9.38 -7.70
CA SER A 17 8.10 8.13 -6.92
C SER A 17 8.93 8.26 -5.64
N TRP A 18 9.95 9.12 -5.62
CA TRP A 18 10.76 9.40 -4.45
C TRP A 18 9.95 9.97 -3.27
N VAL A 19 8.94 10.80 -3.56
CA VAL A 19 8.04 11.34 -2.52
C VAL A 19 7.30 10.19 -1.82
N TYR A 20 6.76 9.27 -2.60
CA TYR A 20 6.08 8.09 -2.08
C TYR A 20 7.01 7.22 -1.22
N ILE A 21 8.24 6.98 -1.69
CA ILE A 21 9.26 6.22 -0.95
C ILE A 21 9.59 6.90 0.37
N LEU A 22 9.77 8.23 0.39
CA LEU A 22 10.04 8.97 1.62
C LEU A 22 8.86 8.94 2.60
N VAL A 23 7.62 9.07 2.12
CA VAL A 23 6.43 8.92 2.98
C VAL A 23 6.42 7.54 3.63
N LYS A 24 6.71 6.47 2.87
CA LYS A 24 6.80 5.11 3.41
C LYS A 24 7.93 4.94 4.41
N TYR A 25 9.08 5.55 4.17
CA TYR A 25 10.18 5.58 5.13
C TYR A 25 9.77 6.24 6.46
N PHE A 26 9.07 7.37 6.41
CA PHE A 26 8.56 8.02 7.61
C PHE A 26 7.49 7.21 8.33
N GLU A 27 6.64 6.47 7.62
CA GLU A 27 5.70 5.53 8.24
C GLU A 27 6.44 4.50 9.12
N VAL A 28 7.53 3.92 8.61
CA VAL A 28 8.36 2.96 9.37
C VAL A 28 9.01 3.63 10.58
N LEU A 29 9.53 4.85 10.44
CA LEU A 29 10.09 5.61 11.56
C LEU A 29 9.04 5.89 12.65
N PHE A 30 7.82 6.31 12.29
CA PHE A 30 6.75 6.55 13.26
C PHE A 30 6.32 5.27 13.97
N GLN A 31 6.35 4.15 13.27
CA GLN A 31 6.09 2.83 13.85
C GLN A 31 7.19 2.46 14.87
N ALA A 32 8.46 2.62 14.52
CA ALA A 32 9.59 2.35 15.39
C ALA A 32 9.61 3.24 16.65
N ASP A 33 9.26 4.54 16.49
CA ASP A 33 9.14 5.51 17.58
C ASP A 33 7.87 5.37 18.41
N ASN A 34 6.95 4.47 18.05
CA ASN A 34 5.62 4.32 18.65
C ASN A 34 4.76 5.61 18.56
N ARG A 35 4.96 6.42 17.52
CA ARG A 35 4.15 7.62 17.24
C ARG A 35 2.90 7.24 16.45
N ILE A 36 2.06 6.39 17.03
CA ILE A 36 0.89 5.80 16.35
C ILE A 36 -0.05 6.86 15.77
N GLY A 37 -0.26 7.99 16.50
CA GLY A 37 -1.11 9.09 16.01
C GLY A 37 -0.59 9.73 14.71
N LEU A 38 0.74 9.89 14.55
CA LEU A 38 1.33 10.38 13.32
C LEU A 38 1.27 9.30 12.22
N LEU A 39 1.54 8.05 12.57
CA LEU A 39 1.45 6.92 11.64
C LEU A 39 0.04 6.81 11.03
N VAL A 40 -1.01 6.90 11.85
CA VAL A 40 -2.39 6.87 11.37
C VAL A 40 -2.68 8.04 10.44
N LYS A 41 -2.26 9.25 10.80
CA LYS A 41 -2.44 10.44 9.96
C LYS A 41 -1.73 10.31 8.62
N THR A 42 -0.49 9.84 8.61
CA THR A 42 0.28 9.65 7.36
C THR A 42 -0.30 8.58 6.44
N ARG A 43 -1.01 7.59 6.98
CA ARG A 43 -1.69 6.55 6.20
C ARG A 43 -3.08 6.96 5.73
N LEU A 44 -3.83 7.71 6.53
CA LEU A 44 -5.21 8.08 6.21
C LEU A 44 -5.31 9.36 5.37
N PHE A 45 -4.53 10.39 5.68
CA PHE A 45 -4.63 11.68 4.99
C PHE A 45 -4.43 11.57 3.47
N PRO A 46 -3.42 10.83 2.94
CA PRO A 46 -3.28 10.70 1.49
C PRO A 46 -4.51 10.10 0.84
N LYS A 47 -5.14 9.11 1.50
CA LYS A 47 -6.33 8.41 0.97
C LYS A 47 -7.56 9.32 0.98
N ILE A 48 -7.75 10.08 2.07
CA ILE A 48 -8.87 11.02 2.19
C ILE A 48 -8.72 12.15 1.16
N PHE A 49 -7.52 12.76 1.05
CA PHE A 49 -7.27 13.80 0.05
C PHE A 49 -7.42 13.28 -1.37
N PHE A 50 -6.89 12.10 -1.65
CA PHE A 50 -7.05 11.47 -2.95
C PHE A 50 -8.53 11.26 -3.29
N LEU A 51 -9.31 10.67 -2.38
CA LEU A 51 -10.74 10.47 -2.58
C LEU A 51 -11.47 11.80 -2.80
N ALA A 52 -11.20 12.81 -2.00
CA ALA A 52 -11.82 14.13 -2.15
C ALA A 52 -11.48 14.75 -3.51
N LEU A 53 -10.21 14.70 -3.94
CA LEU A 53 -9.77 15.24 -5.23
C LEU A 53 -10.42 14.47 -6.40
N VAL A 54 -10.52 13.15 -6.31
CA VAL A 54 -11.17 12.32 -7.33
C VAL A 54 -12.67 12.62 -7.40
N LEU A 55 -13.36 12.76 -6.26
CA LEU A 55 -14.77 13.14 -6.24
C LEU A 55 -14.97 14.53 -6.87
N LEU A 56 -14.15 15.52 -6.52
CA LEU A 56 -14.19 16.83 -7.16
C LEU A 56 -13.97 16.75 -8.68
N LEU A 57 -13.01 15.94 -9.11
CA LEU A 57 -12.75 15.72 -10.52
C LEU A 57 -13.97 15.12 -11.23
N PHE A 58 -14.67 14.17 -10.62
CA PHE A 58 -15.89 13.60 -11.19
C PHE A 58 -17.03 14.60 -11.27
N PHE A 59 -17.15 15.51 -10.30
CA PHE A 59 -18.17 16.56 -10.31
C PHE A 59 -17.96 17.61 -11.40
N PHE A 60 -16.69 18.02 -11.64
CA PHE A 60 -16.37 19.11 -12.55
C PHE A 60 -16.01 18.64 -13.96
N TYR A 61 -15.65 17.38 -14.15
CA TYR A 61 -15.17 16.86 -15.43
C TYR A 61 -16.03 15.67 -15.87
N GLN A 62 -17.04 15.94 -16.71
CA GLN A 62 -17.99 14.93 -17.17
C GLN A 62 -17.52 14.13 -18.39
N ASP A 63 -16.54 14.61 -19.15
CA ASP A 63 -16.05 13.92 -20.34
C ASP A 63 -15.27 12.65 -20.00
N TYR A 64 -15.71 11.50 -20.56
CA TYR A 64 -15.01 10.22 -20.45
C TYR A 64 -13.92 10.12 -21.53
N ASN A 65 -12.71 10.62 -21.21
CA ASN A 65 -11.55 10.58 -22.11
C ASN A 65 -10.32 10.05 -21.36
N ASP A 66 -9.30 9.57 -22.12
CA ASP A 66 -7.98 9.16 -21.58
C ASP A 66 -7.34 10.21 -20.68
N LYS A 67 -7.68 11.48 -20.86
CA LYS A 67 -7.25 12.60 -20.01
C LYS A 67 -7.71 12.45 -18.56
N LYS A 68 -8.89 11.86 -18.31
CA LYS A 68 -9.43 11.66 -16.96
C LYS A 68 -8.54 10.71 -16.14
N LEU A 69 -8.03 9.67 -16.76
CA LEU A 69 -7.10 8.75 -16.11
C LEU A 69 -5.81 9.46 -15.68
N ILE A 70 -5.25 10.28 -16.54
CA ILE A 70 -4.04 11.07 -16.24
C ILE A 70 -4.32 12.03 -15.07
N LEU A 71 -5.49 12.67 -15.03
CA LEU A 71 -5.87 13.55 -13.93
C LEU A 71 -6.01 12.81 -12.59
N ILE A 72 -6.52 11.57 -12.59
CA ILE A 72 -6.58 10.72 -11.40
C ILE A 72 -5.15 10.46 -10.85
N PHE A 73 -4.17 10.19 -11.73
CA PHE A 73 -2.78 10.04 -11.31
C PHE A 73 -2.19 11.32 -10.74
N TYR A 74 -2.52 12.49 -11.30
CA TYR A 74 -2.12 13.77 -10.70
C TYR A 74 -2.73 13.97 -9.32
N CYS A 75 -4.02 13.65 -9.12
CA CYS A 75 -4.66 13.69 -7.80
C CYS A 75 -3.92 12.79 -6.79
N PHE A 76 -3.49 11.61 -7.22
CA PHE A 76 -2.70 10.71 -6.38
C PHE A 76 -1.35 11.35 -5.98
N ILE A 77 -0.59 11.88 -6.95
CA ILE A 77 0.70 12.54 -6.70
C ILE A 77 0.53 13.74 -5.76
N VAL A 78 -0.44 14.61 -6.04
CA VAL A 78 -0.72 15.79 -5.21
C VAL A 78 -1.05 15.38 -3.77
N SER A 79 -1.86 14.35 -3.57
CA SER A 79 -2.19 13.86 -2.23
C SER A 79 -0.95 13.38 -1.46
N GLN A 80 0.00 12.72 -2.13
CA GLN A 80 1.26 12.28 -1.51
C GLN A 80 2.17 13.48 -1.18
N ILE A 81 2.26 14.47 -2.06
CA ILE A 81 3.06 15.69 -1.82
C ILE A 81 2.52 16.46 -0.61
N ILE A 82 1.21 16.65 -0.51
CA ILE A 82 0.59 17.34 0.64
C ILE A 82 0.98 16.66 1.96
N VAL A 83 0.89 15.32 2.01
CA VAL A 83 1.24 14.57 3.21
C VAL A 83 2.74 14.62 3.49
N PHE A 84 3.58 14.56 2.47
CA PHE A 84 5.03 14.71 2.61
C PHE A 84 5.40 16.06 3.21
N ILE A 85 4.81 17.14 2.73
CA ILE A 85 4.99 18.50 3.27
C ILE A 85 4.53 18.55 4.73
N TYR A 86 3.36 17.98 5.05
CA TYR A 86 2.87 17.89 6.43
C TYR A 86 3.86 17.16 7.35
N ILE A 87 4.44 16.05 6.90
CA ILE A 87 5.43 15.28 7.65
C ILE A 87 6.67 16.15 7.94
N ILE A 88 7.22 16.82 6.92
CA ILE A 88 8.42 17.67 7.08
C ILE A 88 8.19 18.76 8.12
N PHE A 89 7.04 19.42 8.11
CA PHE A 89 6.71 20.45 9.10
C PHE A 89 6.52 19.89 10.52
N LYS A 90 6.09 18.63 10.66
CA LYS A 90 5.89 17.99 11.97
C LYS A 90 7.16 17.40 12.55
N ILE A 91 8.06 16.93 11.70
CA ILE A 91 9.35 16.38 12.10
C ILE A 91 10.35 17.52 12.01
N LYS A 92 10.83 18.01 13.15
CA LYS A 92 11.97 18.95 13.18
C LYS A 92 13.22 18.20 12.70
N LEU A 93 13.48 18.23 11.39
CA LEU A 93 14.64 17.60 10.81
C LEU A 93 15.91 18.24 11.38
N SER A 94 16.78 17.42 11.95
CA SER A 94 18.08 17.86 12.45
C SER A 94 19.17 17.29 11.54
N PHE A 95 19.98 18.17 10.97
CA PHE A 95 21.09 17.82 10.09
C PHE A 95 22.46 17.82 10.82
N ASN A 96 22.42 17.84 12.17
CA ASN A 96 23.64 17.81 12.97
C ASN A 96 24.35 16.45 12.83
N ASN A 97 25.68 16.51 12.70
CA ASN A 97 26.56 15.33 12.60
C ASN A 97 26.20 14.35 11.47
N LEU A 98 25.75 14.88 10.32
CA LEU A 98 25.33 14.07 9.15
C LEU A 98 26.34 13.00 8.77
N LYS A 99 27.65 13.34 8.72
CA LYS A 99 28.70 12.41 8.31
C LYS A 99 28.79 11.19 9.24
N LEU A 100 28.69 11.41 10.54
CA LEU A 100 28.74 10.35 11.54
C LEU A 100 27.48 9.46 11.45
N ARG A 101 26.32 10.09 11.35
CA ARG A 101 25.04 9.37 11.21
C ARG A 101 24.95 8.59 9.91
N LEU A 102 25.44 9.13 8.79
CA LEU A 102 25.50 8.40 7.53
C LEU A 102 26.43 7.18 7.62
N LYS A 103 27.55 7.29 8.34
CA LYS A 103 28.44 6.16 8.59
C LYS A 103 27.76 5.06 9.41
N GLU A 104 27.08 5.45 10.50
CA GLU A 104 26.30 4.51 11.33
C GLU A 104 25.22 3.79 10.49
N ILE A 105 24.44 4.53 9.72
CA ILE A 105 23.40 3.95 8.83
C ILE A 105 24.04 2.99 7.82
N TRP A 106 25.19 3.35 7.26
CA TRP A 106 25.90 2.51 6.31
C TRP A 106 26.40 1.21 6.92
N ASP A 107 26.93 1.26 8.14
CA ASP A 107 27.42 0.09 8.87
C ASP A 107 26.24 -0.85 9.24
N TYR A 108 25.11 -0.30 9.70
CA TYR A 108 23.88 -1.08 9.92
C TYR A 108 23.33 -1.67 8.63
N ASN A 109 23.35 -0.93 7.53
CA ASN A 109 22.90 -1.45 6.23
C ASN A 109 23.75 -2.61 5.74
N LYS A 110 25.07 -2.56 5.91
CA LYS A 110 25.95 -3.67 5.53
C LYS A 110 25.71 -4.94 6.37
N SER A 111 25.49 -4.78 7.67
CA SER A 111 25.37 -5.93 8.57
C SER A 111 23.99 -6.59 8.52
N PHE A 112 22.93 -5.81 8.35
CA PHE A 112 21.54 -6.30 8.43
C PHE A 112 20.67 -5.85 7.27
N GLY A 113 20.70 -4.56 6.92
CA GLY A 113 19.76 -3.96 5.97
C GLY A 113 19.83 -4.58 4.58
N PHE A 114 21.02 -4.93 4.09
CA PHE A 114 21.22 -5.53 2.78
C PHE A 114 20.54 -6.89 2.64
N HIS A 115 20.60 -7.74 3.66
CA HIS A 115 19.96 -9.05 3.65
C HIS A 115 18.44 -8.93 3.67
N VAL A 116 17.91 -8.01 4.49
CA VAL A 116 16.47 -7.71 4.53
C VAL A 116 15.99 -7.13 3.19
N TYR A 117 16.80 -6.25 2.58
CA TYR A 117 16.48 -5.67 1.28
C TYR A 117 16.38 -6.74 0.19
N ILE A 118 17.37 -7.62 0.08
CA ILE A 118 17.35 -8.74 -0.89
C ILE A 118 16.10 -9.61 -0.67
N GLY A 119 15.85 -10.02 0.58
CA GLY A 119 14.65 -10.81 0.90
C GLY A 119 13.35 -10.11 0.49
N SER A 120 13.25 -8.80 0.72
CA SER A 120 12.10 -8.01 0.33
C SER A 120 11.94 -7.88 -1.19
N VAL A 121 13.04 -7.70 -1.93
CA VAL A 121 13.03 -7.65 -3.40
C VAL A 121 12.52 -8.97 -3.98
N PHE A 122 12.99 -10.10 -3.47
CA PHE A 122 12.47 -11.40 -3.88
C PHE A 122 10.99 -11.58 -3.52
N ALA A 123 10.59 -11.28 -2.30
CA ALA A 123 9.20 -11.41 -1.87
C ALA A 123 8.24 -10.57 -2.71
N VAL A 124 8.56 -9.28 -2.93
CA VAL A 124 7.76 -8.39 -3.77
C VAL A 124 7.82 -8.80 -5.23
N GLY A 125 9.02 -9.18 -5.73
CA GLY A 125 9.21 -9.65 -7.09
C GLY A 125 8.35 -10.86 -7.41
N PHE A 126 8.37 -11.89 -6.57
CA PHE A 126 7.53 -13.09 -6.75
C PHE A 126 6.04 -12.77 -6.70
N ALA A 127 5.61 -11.90 -5.78
CA ALA A 127 4.21 -11.47 -5.72
C ALA A 127 3.75 -10.76 -7.02
N GLN A 128 4.61 -9.94 -7.63
CA GLN A 128 4.29 -9.26 -8.89
C GLN A 128 4.39 -10.18 -10.12
N LEU A 129 5.26 -11.20 -10.07
CA LEU A 129 5.39 -12.18 -11.16
C LEU A 129 4.08 -12.91 -11.43
N THR A 130 3.25 -13.16 -10.42
CA THR A 130 1.96 -13.84 -10.60
C THR A 130 1.09 -13.12 -11.63
N GLY A 131 0.93 -11.79 -11.52
CA GLY A 131 0.16 -11.01 -12.48
C GLY A 131 0.77 -11.04 -13.91
N ILE A 132 2.10 -11.00 -13.99
CA ILE A 132 2.83 -11.08 -15.27
C ILE A 132 2.63 -12.46 -15.91
N LEU A 133 2.74 -13.54 -15.13
CA LEU A 133 2.55 -14.90 -15.61
C LEU A 133 1.11 -15.14 -16.09
N ILE A 134 0.11 -14.64 -15.37
CA ILE A 134 -1.30 -14.69 -15.78
C ILE A 134 -1.48 -13.95 -17.11
N SER A 135 -0.86 -12.77 -17.27
CA SER A 135 -0.93 -12.01 -18.53
C SER A 135 -0.22 -12.70 -19.70
N TYR A 136 0.89 -13.40 -19.42
CA TYR A 136 1.70 -14.03 -20.46
C TYR A 136 1.14 -15.39 -20.92
N PHE A 137 0.63 -16.19 -19.98
CA PHE A 137 0.10 -17.52 -20.27
C PHE A 137 -1.43 -17.56 -20.44
N GLY A 138 -2.12 -16.49 -20.07
CA GLY A 138 -3.56 -16.37 -20.26
C GLY A 138 -3.94 -16.14 -21.71
N ILE A 139 -5.15 -16.55 -22.07
CA ILE A 139 -5.71 -16.35 -23.41
C ILE A 139 -5.96 -14.86 -23.68
N ASP A 140 -6.35 -14.14 -22.62
CA ASP A 140 -6.63 -12.71 -22.63
C ASP A 140 -6.24 -12.04 -21.29
N ASN A 141 -6.44 -10.72 -21.20
CA ASN A 141 -6.13 -9.96 -19.99
C ASN A 141 -7.24 -10.02 -18.93
N SER A 142 -8.33 -10.73 -19.14
CA SER A 142 -9.43 -10.87 -18.18
C SER A 142 -8.96 -11.57 -16.89
N GLY A 143 -8.11 -12.60 -17.04
CA GLY A 143 -7.50 -13.28 -15.90
C GLY A 143 -6.69 -12.37 -14.97
N VAL A 144 -6.01 -11.37 -15.54
CA VAL A 144 -5.31 -10.34 -14.71
C VAL A 144 -6.30 -9.48 -13.95
N GLY A 145 -7.43 -9.13 -14.58
CA GLY A 145 -8.52 -8.39 -13.95
C GLY A 145 -9.14 -9.17 -12.79
N PHE A 146 -9.43 -10.44 -12.98
CA PHE A 146 -9.95 -11.34 -11.93
C PHE A 146 -8.95 -11.49 -10.77
N TYR A 147 -7.68 -11.68 -11.07
CA TYR A 147 -6.63 -11.76 -10.05
C TYR A 147 -6.51 -10.45 -9.26
N ALA A 148 -6.53 -9.31 -9.92
CA ALA A 148 -6.49 -8.00 -9.26
C ALA A 148 -7.72 -7.76 -8.37
N LEU A 149 -8.91 -8.17 -8.82
CA LEU A 149 -10.14 -8.13 -8.03
C LEU A 149 -10.03 -9.02 -6.80
N ALA A 150 -9.60 -10.27 -6.96
CA ALA A 150 -9.41 -11.20 -5.85
C ALA A 150 -8.43 -10.65 -4.81
N LEU A 151 -7.30 -10.07 -5.22
CA LEU A 151 -6.35 -9.39 -4.32
C LEU A 151 -6.98 -8.20 -3.60
N THR A 152 -7.80 -7.41 -4.28
CA THR A 152 -8.47 -6.25 -3.69
C THR A 152 -9.46 -6.68 -2.61
N ILE A 153 -10.20 -7.76 -2.85
CA ILE A 153 -11.15 -8.35 -1.89
C ILE A 153 -10.40 -9.00 -0.71
N ALA A 154 -9.26 -9.64 -0.97
CA ALA A 154 -8.44 -10.26 0.06
C ALA A 154 -7.63 -9.25 0.91
N ALA A 155 -7.36 -8.05 0.40
CA ALA A 155 -6.56 -7.04 1.09
C ALA A 155 -7.06 -6.70 2.52
N PRO A 156 -8.37 -6.51 2.79
CA PRO A 156 -8.89 -6.27 4.13
C PRO A 156 -8.55 -7.38 5.14
N LEU A 157 -8.42 -8.65 4.69
CA LEU A 157 -8.06 -9.77 5.56
C LEU A 157 -6.67 -9.61 6.18
N SER A 158 -5.72 -9.06 5.42
CA SER A 158 -4.37 -8.80 5.89
C SER A 158 -4.27 -7.54 6.76
N PHE A 159 -5.25 -6.64 6.69
CA PHE A 159 -5.21 -5.35 7.39
C PHE A 159 -5.21 -5.51 8.91
N ILE A 160 -6.01 -6.43 9.44
CA ILE A 160 -6.14 -6.66 10.89
C ILE A 160 -4.86 -7.21 11.49
N PRO A 161 -4.29 -8.34 10.99
CA PRO A 161 -2.99 -8.84 11.45
C PRO A 161 -1.88 -7.79 11.39
N ASN A 162 -1.81 -7.05 10.30
CA ASN A 162 -0.82 -5.99 10.12
C ASN A 162 -1.01 -4.84 11.11
N THR A 163 -2.26 -4.48 11.45
CA THR A 163 -2.54 -3.43 12.43
C THR A 163 -2.10 -3.86 13.83
N ILE A 164 -2.39 -5.10 14.23
CA ILE A 164 -1.97 -5.65 15.52
C ILE A 164 -0.44 -5.71 15.58
N ALA A 165 0.22 -6.24 14.55
CA ALA A 165 1.67 -6.29 14.48
C ALA A 165 2.30 -4.90 14.57
N THR A 166 1.73 -3.92 13.86
CA THR A 166 2.22 -2.53 13.84
C THR A 166 2.08 -1.86 15.20
N THR A 167 0.94 -2.07 15.87
CA THR A 167 0.63 -1.44 17.17
C THR A 167 1.55 -1.96 18.27
N HIS A 168 1.84 -3.26 18.25
CA HIS A 168 2.67 -3.93 19.26
C HIS A 168 4.13 -4.11 18.86
N TYR A 169 4.56 -3.53 17.74
CA TYR A 169 5.91 -3.74 17.19
C TYR A 169 7.02 -3.47 18.22
N LYS A 170 6.93 -2.35 18.94
CA LYS A 170 7.92 -1.97 19.96
C LYS A 170 7.89 -2.90 21.18
N ASP A 171 6.73 -3.41 21.54
CA ASP A 171 6.59 -4.34 22.66
C ASP A 171 7.16 -5.71 22.28
N PHE A 172 6.87 -6.19 21.07
CA PHE A 172 7.40 -7.46 20.56
C PHE A 172 8.92 -7.44 20.41
N SER A 173 9.51 -6.30 20.03
CA SER A 173 10.97 -6.19 19.89
C SER A 173 11.73 -6.35 21.22
N LYS A 174 11.05 -6.20 22.36
CA LYS A 174 11.62 -6.39 23.71
C LYS A 174 11.36 -7.76 24.31
N LEU A 175 10.53 -8.56 23.67
CA LEU A 175 10.11 -9.87 24.16
C LEU A 175 10.82 -10.98 23.39
N ASN A 176 11.21 -12.03 24.08
CA ASN A 176 11.78 -13.22 23.45
C ASN A 176 10.71 -14.12 22.79
N SER A 177 9.42 -13.86 23.04
CA SER A 177 8.30 -14.59 22.45
C SER A 177 7.06 -13.72 22.36
N VAL A 178 6.21 -13.99 21.37
CA VAL A 178 4.93 -13.29 21.21
C VAL A 178 3.97 -13.73 22.32
N PRO A 179 3.31 -12.79 23.04
CA PRO A 179 2.34 -13.14 24.07
C PRO A 179 1.18 -13.99 23.50
N LYS A 180 0.92 -15.14 24.09
CA LYS A 180 -0.14 -16.08 23.64
C LYS A 180 -1.50 -15.38 23.49
N LYS A 181 -1.84 -14.47 24.41
CA LYS A 181 -3.08 -13.69 24.36
C LYS A 181 -3.23 -12.89 23.06
N VAL A 182 -2.17 -12.23 22.60
CA VAL A 182 -2.17 -11.42 21.36
C VAL A 182 -2.27 -12.36 20.15
N LEU A 183 -1.58 -13.49 20.19
CA LEU A 183 -1.63 -14.48 19.12
C LEU A 183 -3.04 -15.07 18.97
N PHE A 184 -3.68 -15.50 20.05
CA PHE A 184 -5.05 -16.04 20.01
C PHE A 184 -6.08 -14.99 19.62
N LEU A 185 -5.93 -13.74 20.08
CA LEU A 185 -6.80 -12.63 19.67
C LEU A 185 -6.68 -12.36 18.17
N ASN A 186 -5.46 -12.31 17.65
CA ASN A 186 -5.21 -12.11 16.23
C ASN A 186 -5.80 -13.26 15.40
N LEU A 187 -5.58 -14.49 15.80
CA LEU A 187 -6.10 -15.67 15.13
C LEU A 187 -7.62 -15.71 15.14
N GLY A 188 -8.25 -15.42 16.28
CA GLY A 188 -9.72 -15.34 16.39
C GLY A 188 -10.34 -14.28 15.50
N ILE A 189 -9.77 -13.06 15.49
CA ILE A 189 -10.26 -11.98 14.62
C ILE A 189 -10.05 -12.34 13.14
N THR A 190 -8.91 -12.96 12.80
CA THR A 190 -8.65 -13.37 11.40
C THR A 190 -9.66 -14.44 10.95
N ILE A 191 -9.99 -15.43 11.78
CA ILE A 191 -11.00 -16.43 11.45
C ILE A 191 -12.39 -15.80 11.26
N ILE A 192 -12.77 -14.89 12.16
CA ILE A 192 -14.06 -14.16 12.04
C ILE A 192 -14.08 -13.36 10.73
N THR A 193 -13.00 -12.66 10.41
CA THR A 193 -12.92 -11.84 9.18
C THR A 193 -12.99 -12.72 7.92
N LEU A 194 -12.32 -13.88 7.92
CA LEU A 194 -12.41 -14.87 6.84
C LEU A 194 -13.85 -15.36 6.65
N PHE A 195 -14.51 -15.72 7.73
CA PHE A 195 -15.91 -16.19 7.68
C PHE A 195 -16.87 -15.11 7.17
N LEU A 196 -16.72 -13.88 7.65
CA LEU A 196 -17.52 -12.74 7.15
C LEU A 196 -17.25 -12.47 5.67
N SER A 197 -15.98 -12.50 5.25
CA SER A 197 -15.63 -12.32 3.84
C SER A 197 -16.23 -13.40 2.97
N TRP A 198 -16.19 -14.66 3.41
CA TRP A 198 -16.78 -15.78 2.67
C TRP A 198 -18.29 -15.60 2.44
N ILE A 199 -19.02 -15.09 3.44
CA ILE A 199 -20.47 -14.81 3.31
C ILE A 199 -20.73 -13.59 2.41
N LEU A 200 -19.90 -12.53 2.55
CA LEU A 200 -20.16 -11.24 1.91
C LEU A 200 -19.64 -11.14 0.46
N ILE A 201 -18.69 -12.00 0.07
CA ILE A 201 -18.01 -11.89 -1.24
C ILE A 201 -18.99 -12.05 -2.40
N SER A 202 -19.87 -13.04 -2.32
CA SER A 202 -20.86 -13.32 -3.40
C SER A 202 -21.86 -12.18 -3.60
N PRO A 203 -22.56 -11.67 -2.56
CA PRO A 203 -23.47 -10.53 -2.74
C PRO A 203 -22.72 -9.25 -3.12
N PHE A 204 -21.48 -9.05 -2.66
CA PHE A 204 -20.67 -7.90 -3.01
C PHE A 204 -20.33 -7.89 -4.50
N ILE A 205 -19.84 -9.01 -5.06
CA ILE A 205 -19.52 -9.10 -6.48
C ILE A 205 -20.78 -8.91 -7.32
N LYS A 206 -21.88 -9.55 -6.98
CA LYS A 206 -23.16 -9.42 -7.72
C LYS A 206 -23.74 -8.01 -7.73
N TYR A 207 -23.50 -7.24 -6.68
CA TYR A 207 -24.06 -5.89 -6.56
C TYR A 207 -23.19 -4.81 -7.21
N PHE A 208 -21.86 -4.96 -7.14
CA PHE A 208 -20.91 -3.92 -7.54
C PHE A 208 -20.19 -4.19 -8.87
N TYR A 209 -20.25 -5.43 -9.38
CA TYR A 209 -19.54 -5.84 -10.59
C TYR A 209 -20.48 -6.48 -11.59
N ASP A 210 -20.12 -6.42 -12.88
CA ASP A 210 -20.87 -7.02 -13.96
C ASP A 210 -20.83 -8.57 -13.91
N ILE A 211 -21.75 -9.20 -14.64
CA ILE A 211 -21.94 -10.67 -14.72
C ILE A 211 -20.64 -11.40 -15.09
N GLU A 212 -19.75 -10.76 -15.88
CA GLU A 212 -18.46 -11.33 -16.25
C GLU A 212 -17.58 -11.68 -15.04
N PHE A 213 -17.73 -10.96 -13.94
CA PHE A 213 -16.98 -11.20 -12.70
C PHE A 213 -17.58 -12.26 -11.78
N GLU A 214 -18.75 -12.80 -12.09
CA GLU A 214 -19.36 -13.91 -11.32
C GLU A 214 -18.51 -15.19 -11.39
N SER A 215 -17.72 -15.37 -12.47
CA SER A 215 -16.79 -16.48 -12.61
C SER A 215 -15.67 -16.50 -11.54
N VAL A 216 -15.43 -15.40 -10.84
CA VAL A 216 -14.45 -15.31 -9.72
C VAL A 216 -14.98 -15.98 -8.45
N ILE A 217 -16.31 -16.22 -8.36
CA ILE A 217 -16.97 -16.78 -7.16
C ILE A 217 -16.97 -18.32 -7.20
N ASN A 218 -16.94 -18.91 -8.39
CA ASN A 218 -16.97 -20.34 -8.62
C ASN A 218 -15.54 -20.90 -8.75
#